data_e12f0e33b4c3f314acfd19ff09cd8edc
#
_entry.id   e12f0e33b4c3f314acfd19ff09cd8edc
#
_cell.length_a   1.000
_cell.length_b   1.000
_cell.length_c   1.000
_cell.angle_alpha   90.00
_cell.angle_beta   90.00
_cell.angle_gamma   90.00
#
_symmetry.space_group_name_H-M   'P 1'
#
loop_
_entity.id
_entity.type
_entity.pdbx_description
1 polymer ?
#
loop_
_entity_poly.entity_id
_entity_poly.type
_entity_poly.pdbx_seq_one_letter_code
_entity_poly.pdbx_strand_id
1 'polypeptide(L)'
;FIAVDPVYQKEKLRLTGWQLTKALESWAWDGCNGEPAKVEVYARAAQVELFINGKSAGKKKVKKCRANFNITYQNGEITAVSYDENGREINRYSLHTAGKETVLQVRPEEKTVKPEGLAFIQLQYTDSKGIWKPMEKHNIKVTVENGVLKGLGSPAPYVKGNYTAVSYTHLT
;
A
#
# COMPACT_ATOMS: atom_id res chain seq x y z
N PHE A 1 4.16 -7.61 -8.57
CA PHE A 1 3.42 -6.83 -7.59
C PHE A 1 3.31 -7.60 -6.28
N ILE A 2 3.63 -6.97 -5.17
CA ILE A 2 3.53 -7.51 -3.83
C ILE A 2 2.44 -6.74 -3.08
N ALA A 3 1.56 -7.44 -2.38
CA ALA A 3 0.60 -6.85 -1.46
C ALA A 3 0.67 -7.58 -0.11
N VAL A 4 0.51 -6.86 0.98
CA VAL A 4 0.64 -7.38 2.34
C VAL A 4 -0.61 -7.05 3.14
N ASP A 5 -1.19 -8.04 3.79
CA ASP A 5 -2.27 -7.81 4.76
C ASP A 5 -1.76 -6.87 5.86
N PRO A 6 -2.55 -5.87 6.30
CA PRO A 6 -2.16 -5.00 7.39
C PRO A 6 -1.72 -5.79 8.63
N VAL A 7 -0.42 -5.73 8.95
CA VAL A 7 0.19 -6.57 9.99
C VAL A 7 -0.29 -6.21 11.39
N TYR A 8 -0.58 -4.92 11.64
CA TYR A 8 -1.04 -4.40 12.93
C TYR A 8 -2.50 -4.73 13.28
N GLN A 9 -3.29 -5.19 12.31
CA GLN A 9 -4.72 -5.44 12.51
C GLN A 9 -4.97 -6.84 13.05
N LYS A 10 -5.21 -6.93 14.35
CA LYS A 10 -5.64 -8.18 15.00
C LYS A 10 -7.11 -8.52 14.75
N GLU A 11 -7.93 -7.54 14.36
CA GLU A 11 -9.34 -7.73 14.07
C GLU A 11 -9.56 -8.30 12.66
N LYS A 12 -10.49 -9.25 12.56
CA LYS A 12 -10.92 -9.78 11.25
C LYS A 12 -11.73 -8.71 10.52
N LEU A 13 -11.10 -7.92 9.68
CA LEU A 13 -11.80 -7.05 8.76
C LEU A 13 -12.68 -7.88 7.84
N ARG A 14 -13.97 -7.60 7.85
CA ARG A 14 -14.91 -8.19 6.87
C ARG A 14 -14.67 -7.50 5.53
N LEU A 15 -14.27 -8.28 4.54
CA LEU A 15 -14.24 -7.79 3.16
C LEU A 15 -15.69 -7.53 2.72
N THR A 16 -15.90 -6.40 2.06
CA THR A 16 -17.17 -6.13 1.37
C THR A 16 -17.24 -6.99 0.11
N GLY A 17 -18.44 -7.18 -0.47
CA GLY A 17 -18.61 -7.97 -1.69
C GLY A 17 -17.81 -7.49 -2.90
N TRP A 18 -17.26 -6.27 -2.85
CA TRP A 18 -16.47 -5.64 -3.91
C TRP A 18 -14.96 -5.72 -3.66
N GLN A 19 -14.52 -6.10 -2.47
CA GLN A 19 -13.11 -6.20 -2.10
C GLN A 19 -12.63 -7.63 -2.26
N LEU A 20 -11.65 -7.84 -3.13
CA LEU A 20 -11.01 -9.14 -3.34
C LEU A 20 -9.95 -9.45 -2.27
N THR A 21 -9.33 -8.42 -1.71
CA THR A 21 -8.30 -8.51 -0.68
C THR A 21 -8.27 -7.24 0.17
N LYS A 22 -7.71 -7.33 1.36
CA LYS A 22 -7.37 -6.20 2.24
C LYS A 22 -5.89 -5.85 2.18
N ALA A 23 -5.12 -6.61 1.40
CA ALA A 23 -3.68 -6.42 1.29
C ALA A 23 -3.35 -5.10 0.59
N LEU A 24 -2.32 -4.43 1.09
CA LEU A 24 -1.83 -3.14 0.62
C LEU A 24 -0.43 -3.30 0.00
N GLU A 25 -0.11 -2.46 -0.97
CA GLU A 25 1.22 -2.39 -1.56
C GLU A 25 2.19 -1.66 -0.63
N SER A 26 2.49 -2.27 0.51
CA SER A 26 3.38 -1.69 1.51
C SER A 26 4.13 -2.75 2.29
N TRP A 27 5.37 -2.44 2.64
CA TRP A 27 6.20 -3.15 3.61
C TRP A 27 6.63 -2.22 4.75
N ALA A 28 5.79 -1.24 5.09
CA ALA A 28 6.05 -0.23 6.12
C ALA A 28 5.03 -0.37 7.27
N TRP A 29 5.26 -1.37 8.13
CA TRP A 29 4.43 -1.69 9.28
C TRP A 29 5.21 -1.40 10.56
N ASP A 30 5.24 -0.14 10.96
CA ASP A 30 6.03 0.31 12.11
C ASP A 30 5.59 -0.39 13.41
N GLY A 31 6.56 -0.77 14.23
CA GLY A 31 6.32 -1.49 15.49
C GLY A 31 5.91 -2.96 15.32
N CYS A 32 5.77 -3.49 14.10
CA CYS A 32 5.29 -4.86 13.85
C CYS A 32 6.40 -5.89 13.63
N ASN A 33 7.66 -5.56 13.87
CA ASN A 33 8.78 -6.49 13.67
C ASN A 33 8.60 -7.76 14.52
N GLY A 34 8.66 -8.94 13.89
CA GLY A 34 8.41 -10.24 14.54
C GLY A 34 6.97 -10.74 14.44
N GLU A 35 6.01 -9.91 14.03
CA GLU A 35 4.60 -10.30 13.91
C GLU A 35 4.34 -11.15 12.65
N PRO A 36 3.31 -12.03 12.69
CA PRO A 36 2.90 -12.80 11.52
C PRO A 36 2.39 -11.89 10.40
N ALA A 37 2.88 -12.10 9.18
CA ALA A 37 2.47 -11.36 8.00
C ALA A 37 1.97 -12.29 6.90
N LYS A 38 0.88 -11.88 6.22
CA LYS A 38 0.38 -12.55 5.03
C LYS A 38 0.72 -11.72 3.81
N VAL A 39 1.39 -12.33 2.85
CA VAL A 39 1.86 -11.69 1.64
C VAL A 39 1.21 -12.35 0.43
N GLU A 40 0.66 -11.54 -0.44
CA GLU A 40 0.12 -11.93 -1.73
C GLU A 40 1.06 -11.41 -2.83
N VAL A 41 1.55 -12.30 -3.67
CA VAL A 41 2.33 -11.93 -4.85
C VAL A 41 1.51 -12.19 -6.08
N TYR A 42 1.32 -11.17 -6.89
CA TYR A 42 0.59 -11.24 -8.15
C TYR A 42 1.58 -11.23 -9.31
N ALA A 43 1.60 -12.31 -10.08
CA ALA A 43 2.52 -12.47 -11.20
C ALA A 43 1.92 -13.35 -12.31
N ARG A 44 2.26 -13.05 -13.56
CA ARG A 44 2.10 -13.97 -14.70
C ARG A 44 3.37 -14.78 -14.86
N ALA A 45 3.52 -15.81 -14.02
CA ALA A 45 4.73 -16.61 -13.91
C ALA A 45 4.36 -18.05 -13.53
N ALA A 46 5.28 -19.00 -13.72
CA ALA A 46 5.11 -20.37 -13.26
C ALA A 46 5.33 -20.46 -11.73
N GLN A 47 6.33 -19.76 -11.24
CA GLN A 47 6.70 -19.76 -9.83
C GLN A 47 7.12 -18.37 -9.37
N VAL A 48 7.01 -18.16 -8.05
CA VAL A 48 7.52 -16.97 -7.35
C VAL A 48 8.30 -17.43 -6.13
N GLU A 49 9.46 -16.83 -5.93
CA GLU A 49 10.25 -16.94 -4.71
C GLU A 49 10.24 -15.61 -3.97
N LEU A 50 9.96 -15.66 -2.67
CA LEU A 50 9.91 -14.49 -1.80
C LEU A 50 11.19 -14.40 -0.98
N PHE A 51 11.78 -13.22 -0.90
CA PHE A 51 12.96 -12.94 -0.11
C PHE A 51 12.66 -11.86 0.91
N ILE A 52 13.22 -12.00 2.12
CA ILE A 52 13.21 -10.98 3.17
C ILE A 52 14.67 -10.68 3.51
N ASN A 53 15.09 -9.45 3.32
CA ASN A 53 16.46 -9.01 3.55
C ASN A 53 17.49 -9.94 2.86
N GLY A 54 17.20 -10.34 1.62
CA GLY A 54 18.05 -11.20 0.81
C GLY A 54 17.98 -12.70 1.16
N LYS A 55 17.26 -13.12 2.21
CA LYS A 55 17.08 -14.53 2.57
C LYS A 55 15.77 -15.07 2.01
N SER A 56 15.81 -16.23 1.36
CA SER A 56 14.60 -16.88 0.84
C SER A 56 13.63 -17.22 1.97
N ALA A 57 12.40 -16.75 1.82
CA ALA A 57 11.26 -17.08 2.67
C ALA A 57 10.36 -18.17 2.04
N GLY A 58 10.79 -18.72 0.90
CA GLY A 58 10.16 -19.84 0.23
C GLY A 58 9.80 -19.56 -1.22
N LYS A 59 9.60 -20.63 -1.97
CA LYS A 59 9.23 -20.63 -3.40
C LYS A 59 7.90 -21.34 -3.59
N LYS A 60 7.00 -20.77 -4.40
CA LYS A 60 5.66 -21.29 -4.62
C LYS A 60 5.26 -21.23 -6.09
N LYS A 61 4.46 -22.20 -6.54
CA LYS A 61 3.78 -22.13 -7.84
C LYS A 61 2.72 -21.06 -7.81
N VAL A 62 2.61 -20.32 -8.90
CA VAL A 62 1.55 -19.32 -9.10
C VAL A 62 0.27 -20.02 -9.53
N LYS A 63 -0.84 -19.71 -8.85
CA LYS A 63 -2.19 -20.22 -9.19
C LYS A 63 -3.12 -19.04 -9.42
N LYS A 64 -3.79 -18.98 -10.56
CA LYS A 64 -4.69 -17.87 -10.92
C LYS A 64 -3.99 -16.50 -10.75
N CYS A 65 -2.76 -16.39 -11.26
CA CYS A 65 -1.89 -15.20 -11.16
C CYS A 65 -1.52 -14.79 -9.73
N ARG A 66 -1.68 -15.63 -8.72
CA ARG A 66 -1.38 -15.31 -7.32
C ARG A 66 -0.60 -16.42 -6.61
N ALA A 67 0.33 -16.02 -5.73
CA ALA A 67 0.99 -16.88 -4.75
C ALA A 67 0.89 -16.24 -3.37
N ASN A 68 0.48 -17.00 -2.34
CA ASN A 68 0.29 -16.51 -0.98
C ASN A 68 1.38 -17.06 -0.06
N PHE A 69 1.95 -16.19 0.77
CA PHE A 69 2.97 -16.54 1.75
C PHE A 69 2.51 -16.15 3.16
N ASN A 70 2.76 -17.01 4.12
CA ASN A 70 2.66 -16.70 5.55
C ASN A 70 4.08 -16.66 6.08
N ILE A 71 4.50 -15.53 6.58
CA ILE A 71 5.88 -15.25 6.98
C ILE A 71 5.89 -14.44 8.28
N THR A 72 7.06 -14.22 8.84
CA THR A 72 7.25 -13.26 9.92
C THR A 72 7.71 -11.94 9.34
N TYR A 73 7.04 -10.85 9.70
CA TYR A 73 7.43 -9.50 9.28
C TYR A 73 8.80 -9.14 9.87
N GLN A 74 9.65 -8.58 9.02
CA GLN A 74 10.96 -8.04 9.39
C GLN A 74 11.15 -6.70 8.71
N ASN A 75 11.64 -5.71 9.44
CA ASN A 75 12.05 -4.44 8.84
C ASN A 75 13.14 -4.67 7.79
N GLY A 76 13.14 -3.83 6.76
CA GLY A 76 14.08 -3.88 5.65
C GLY A 76 13.38 -4.05 4.32
N GLU A 77 13.81 -5.01 3.51
CA GLU A 77 13.32 -5.25 2.16
C GLU A 77 12.55 -6.57 2.04
N ILE A 78 11.44 -6.54 1.33
CA ILE A 78 10.78 -7.75 0.81
C ILE A 78 10.86 -7.73 -0.72
N THR A 79 11.33 -8.83 -1.31
CA THR A 79 11.50 -8.97 -2.75
C THR A 79 10.82 -10.23 -3.25
N ALA A 80 9.99 -10.11 -4.28
CA ALA A 80 9.43 -11.22 -5.01
C ALA A 80 10.14 -11.39 -6.36
N VAL A 81 10.66 -12.57 -6.61
CA VAL A 81 11.29 -12.96 -7.87
C VAL A 81 10.39 -13.95 -8.60
N SER A 82 10.04 -13.62 -9.83
CA SER A 82 9.16 -14.43 -10.67
C SER A 82 9.97 -15.25 -11.67
N TYR A 83 9.59 -16.50 -11.86
CA TYR A 83 10.29 -17.44 -12.75
C TYR A 83 9.32 -18.03 -13.79
N ASP A 84 9.84 -18.29 -14.99
CA ASP A 84 9.14 -19.04 -16.04
C ASP A 84 9.11 -20.55 -15.74
N GLU A 85 8.56 -21.33 -16.66
CA GLU A 85 8.48 -22.79 -16.57
C GLU A 85 9.85 -23.47 -16.59
N ASN A 86 10.87 -22.82 -17.15
CA ASN A 86 12.25 -23.30 -17.24
C ASN A 86 13.10 -22.89 -16.03
N GLY A 87 12.51 -22.17 -15.06
CA GLY A 87 13.22 -21.69 -13.87
C GLY A 87 14.08 -20.44 -14.11
N ARG A 88 13.90 -19.75 -15.24
CA ARG A 88 14.60 -18.48 -15.51
C ARG A 88 13.87 -17.33 -14.83
N GLU A 89 14.60 -16.40 -14.22
CA GLU A 89 14.05 -15.17 -13.68
C GLU A 89 13.49 -14.30 -14.81
N ILE A 90 12.24 -13.89 -14.66
CA ILE A 90 11.53 -13.03 -15.63
C ILE A 90 11.21 -11.64 -15.09
N ASN A 91 11.09 -11.50 -13.77
CA ASN A 91 10.84 -10.21 -13.14
C ASN A 91 11.18 -10.24 -11.65
N ARG A 92 11.48 -9.07 -11.12
CA ARG A 92 11.76 -8.81 -9.71
C ARG A 92 11.02 -7.55 -9.25
N TYR A 93 10.43 -7.62 -8.06
CA TYR A 93 9.73 -6.49 -7.46
C TYR A 93 10.01 -6.41 -5.97
N SER A 94 10.36 -5.24 -5.48
CA SER A 94 10.72 -5.03 -4.08
C SER A 94 9.88 -3.93 -3.43
N LEU A 95 9.60 -4.09 -2.15
CA LEU A 95 9.08 -3.07 -1.25
C LEU A 95 10.04 -2.92 -0.07
N HIS A 96 10.04 -1.75 0.53
CA HIS A 96 10.92 -1.41 1.65
C HIS A 96 10.14 -0.90 2.84
N THR A 97 10.69 -1.10 4.03
CA THR A 97 10.22 -0.44 5.25
C THR A 97 10.50 1.06 5.16
N ALA A 98 9.54 1.87 5.55
CA ALA A 98 9.71 3.32 5.61
C ALA A 98 10.67 3.75 6.72
N GLY A 99 11.35 4.87 6.49
CA GLY A 99 12.15 5.55 7.50
C GLY A 99 11.29 6.15 8.63
N LYS A 100 11.97 6.70 9.66
CA LYS A 100 11.30 7.29 10.84
C LYS A 100 10.57 8.59 10.52
N GLU A 101 11.08 9.38 9.59
CA GLU A 101 10.49 10.65 9.21
C GLU A 101 9.14 10.46 8.53
N THR A 102 8.23 11.40 8.76
CA THR A 102 6.93 11.41 8.11
C THR A 102 6.73 12.72 7.34
N VAL A 103 6.46 12.60 6.06
CA VAL A 103 6.24 13.71 5.13
C VAL A 103 4.86 13.55 4.51
N LEU A 104 4.06 14.62 4.51
CA LEU A 104 2.83 14.66 3.74
C LEU A 104 3.17 14.89 2.27
N GLN A 105 2.94 13.89 1.45
CA GLN A 105 3.10 13.98 0.01
C GLN A 105 1.78 14.37 -0.65
N VAL A 106 1.83 15.38 -1.51
CA VAL A 106 0.70 15.88 -2.29
C VAL A 106 0.95 15.56 -3.75
N ARG A 107 0.09 14.75 -4.35
CA ARG A 107 0.22 14.29 -5.74
C ARG A 107 -1.03 14.65 -6.52
N PRO A 108 -1.04 15.72 -7.33
CA PRO A 108 -2.11 15.95 -8.27
C PRO A 108 -2.07 14.90 -9.40
N GLU A 109 -3.23 14.40 -9.80
CA GLU A 109 -3.33 13.47 -10.95
C GLU A 109 -2.96 14.19 -12.25
N GLU A 110 -3.35 15.46 -12.37
CA GLU A 110 -3.03 16.31 -13.51
C GLU A 110 -2.34 17.61 -13.06
N LYS A 111 -1.33 18.04 -13.79
CA LYS A 111 -0.58 19.27 -13.50
C LYS A 111 -1.37 20.53 -13.83
N THR A 112 -2.29 20.44 -14.78
CA THR A 112 -3.12 21.54 -15.26
C THR A 112 -4.54 21.06 -15.45
N VAL A 113 -5.50 21.85 -15.01
CA VAL A 113 -6.93 21.56 -15.14
C VAL A 113 -7.57 22.71 -15.93
N LYS A 114 -8.49 22.39 -16.82
CA LYS A 114 -9.27 23.41 -17.56
C LYS A 114 -10.15 24.20 -16.59
N PRO A 115 -10.47 25.46 -16.91
CA PRO A 115 -11.48 26.20 -16.13
C PRO A 115 -12.76 25.37 -15.99
N GLU A 116 -13.36 25.41 -14.78
CA GLU A 116 -14.53 24.61 -14.38
C GLU A 116 -14.30 23.07 -14.37
N GLY A 117 -13.09 22.60 -14.62
CA GLY A 117 -12.72 21.20 -14.52
C GLY A 117 -12.57 20.72 -13.07
N LEU A 118 -12.54 19.39 -12.90
CA LEU A 118 -12.26 18.75 -11.61
C LEU A 118 -10.79 18.37 -11.55
N ALA A 119 -10.15 18.67 -10.41
CA ALA A 119 -8.81 18.21 -10.08
C ALA A 119 -8.90 17.16 -8.94
N PHE A 120 -8.22 16.04 -9.12
CA PHE A 120 -8.04 15.05 -8.07
C PHE A 120 -6.61 15.13 -7.54
N ILE A 121 -6.50 15.21 -6.22
CA ILE A 121 -5.22 15.34 -5.53
C ILE A 121 -5.13 14.26 -4.47
N GLN A 122 -4.16 13.37 -4.64
CA GLN A 122 -3.86 12.34 -3.66
C GLN A 122 -2.99 12.92 -2.54
N LEU A 123 -3.40 12.70 -1.30
CA LEU A 123 -2.64 13.02 -0.10
C LEU A 123 -2.17 11.72 0.54
N GLN A 124 -0.87 11.60 0.81
CA GLN A 124 -0.28 10.38 1.31
C GLN A 124 0.86 10.67 2.28
N TYR A 125 0.91 9.96 3.42
CA TYR A 125 2.07 10.01 4.29
C TYR A 125 3.15 9.07 3.78
N THR A 126 4.35 9.59 3.64
CA THR A 126 5.54 8.84 3.20
C THR A 126 6.71 9.14 4.13
N ASP A 127 7.79 8.40 4.00
CA ASP A 127 9.07 8.84 4.50
C ASP A 127 9.75 9.84 3.55
N SER A 128 10.95 10.29 3.90
CA SER A 128 11.74 11.22 3.07
C SER A 128 12.15 10.65 1.71
N LYS A 129 12.07 9.33 1.52
CA LYS A 129 12.34 8.63 0.25
C LYS A 129 11.06 8.36 -0.56
N GLY A 130 9.90 8.77 -0.05
CA GLY A 130 8.61 8.56 -0.70
C GLY A 130 8.00 7.18 -0.46
N ILE A 131 8.49 6.40 0.50
CA ILE A 131 7.92 5.11 0.88
C ILE A 131 6.65 5.36 1.69
N TRP A 132 5.53 4.80 1.24
CA TRP A 132 4.23 4.97 1.87
C TRP A 132 4.19 4.39 3.28
N LYS A 133 3.62 5.16 4.22
CA LYS A 133 3.44 4.83 5.63
C LYS A 133 1.94 4.64 5.94
N PRO A 134 1.37 3.46 5.73
CA PRO A 134 -0.07 3.23 5.84
C PRO A 134 -0.63 3.34 7.26
N MET A 135 0.23 3.31 8.28
CA MET A 135 -0.18 3.42 9.68
C MET A 135 -0.25 4.85 10.20
N GLU A 136 0.27 5.81 9.45
CA GLU A 136 0.29 7.22 9.88
C GLU A 136 -1.11 7.82 9.84
N LYS A 137 -1.47 8.49 10.94
CA LYS A 137 -2.79 9.11 11.13
C LYS A 137 -2.62 10.49 11.72
N HIS A 138 -2.78 11.50 10.88
CA HIS A 138 -2.72 12.89 11.29
C HIS A 138 -3.90 13.66 10.72
N ASN A 139 -4.31 14.72 11.41
CA ASN A 139 -5.31 15.63 10.91
C ASN A 139 -4.72 16.48 9.77
N ILE A 140 -5.39 16.51 8.64
CA ILE A 140 -5.03 17.35 7.50
C ILE A 140 -6.03 18.47 7.36
N LYS A 141 -5.51 19.70 7.25
CA LYS A 141 -6.29 20.87 6.86
C LYS A 141 -5.96 21.20 5.41
N VAL A 142 -6.98 21.30 4.59
CA VAL A 142 -6.87 21.68 3.17
C VAL A 142 -7.55 23.03 2.98
N THR A 143 -6.84 23.97 2.35
CA THR A 143 -7.38 25.24 1.89
C THR A 143 -7.22 25.33 0.38
N VAL A 144 -8.20 25.89 -0.31
CA VAL A 144 -8.19 26.06 -1.76
C VAL A 144 -8.32 27.55 -2.07
N GLU A 145 -7.39 28.06 -2.89
CA GLU A 145 -7.44 29.41 -3.44
C GLU A 145 -7.81 29.33 -4.92
N ASN A 146 -8.63 30.27 -5.38
CA ASN A 146 -9.13 30.35 -6.77
C ASN A 146 -9.86 29.08 -7.25
N GLY A 147 -10.54 28.39 -6.32
CA GLY A 147 -11.29 27.19 -6.61
C GLY A 147 -12.26 26.84 -5.49
N VAL A 148 -12.98 25.73 -5.64
CA VAL A 148 -13.93 25.21 -4.65
C VAL A 148 -13.53 23.79 -4.25
N LEU A 149 -13.30 23.56 -2.95
CA LEU A 149 -13.11 22.22 -2.42
C LEU A 149 -14.43 21.45 -2.52
N LYS A 150 -14.51 20.48 -3.44
CA LYS A 150 -15.71 19.66 -3.67
C LYS A 150 -15.83 18.52 -2.65
N GLY A 151 -14.72 18.01 -2.17
CA GLY A 151 -14.69 16.96 -1.16
C GLY A 151 -13.28 16.67 -0.66
N LEU A 152 -13.20 16.16 0.56
CA LEU A 152 -11.98 15.67 1.17
C LEU A 152 -12.32 14.41 1.97
N GLY A 153 -11.65 13.29 1.70
CA GLY A 153 -11.95 12.05 2.39
C GLY A 153 -10.84 11.02 2.23
N SER A 154 -10.89 10.01 3.09
CA SER A 154 -10.01 8.85 2.98
C SER A 154 -10.64 7.81 2.06
N PRO A 155 -9.88 7.18 1.15
CA PRO A 155 -10.35 6.06 0.35
C PRO A 155 -10.50 4.78 1.19
N ALA A 156 -10.04 4.79 2.44
CA ALA A 156 -10.13 3.62 3.30
C ALA A 156 -11.61 3.31 3.62
N PRO A 157 -12.08 2.08 3.36
CA PRO A 157 -13.49 1.71 3.49
C PRO A 157 -14.01 1.71 4.94
N TYR A 158 -13.13 1.93 5.91
CA TYR A 158 -13.42 1.85 7.34
C TYR A 158 -13.50 3.21 8.03
N VAL A 159 -13.29 4.28 7.31
CA VAL A 159 -13.39 5.63 7.86
C VAL A 159 -14.84 6.08 7.84
N LYS A 160 -15.40 6.29 9.04
CA LYS A 160 -16.72 6.91 9.18
C LYS A 160 -16.57 8.39 8.85
N GLY A 161 -17.20 8.85 7.77
CA GLY A 161 -17.22 10.23 7.35
C GLY A 161 -17.96 10.39 6.03
N ASN A 162 -18.34 11.62 5.73
CA ASN A 162 -18.85 11.98 4.43
C ASN A 162 -17.76 12.79 3.70
N TYR A 163 -17.80 12.79 2.39
CA TYR A 163 -16.86 13.55 1.55
C TYR A 163 -17.25 15.04 1.41
N THR A 164 -18.28 15.50 2.13
CA THR A 164 -18.71 16.89 2.07
C THR A 164 -17.80 17.75 2.94
N ALA A 165 -17.11 18.67 2.29
CA ALA A 165 -16.34 19.80 2.79
C ALA A 165 -16.02 19.79 4.30
N VAL A 166 -15.17 18.88 4.71
CA VAL A 166 -14.66 18.85 6.08
C VAL A 166 -13.24 19.38 6.07
N SER A 167 -12.98 20.40 6.86
CA SER A 167 -11.64 20.97 7.01
C SER A 167 -10.64 20.02 7.71
N TYR A 168 -11.09 18.86 8.17
CA TYR A 168 -10.25 17.87 8.86
C TYR A 168 -10.64 16.46 8.44
N THR A 169 -9.69 15.67 7.94
CA THR A 169 -9.84 14.22 7.72
C THR A 169 -8.66 13.47 8.29
N HIS A 170 -8.92 12.28 8.81
CA HIS A 170 -7.88 11.32 9.11
C HIS A 170 -7.59 10.52 7.85
N LEU A 171 -6.34 10.54 7.38
CA LEU A 171 -5.87 9.60 6.38
C LEU A 171 -5.48 8.30 7.09
N THR A 172 -6.10 7.21 6.70
CA THR A 172 -5.73 5.84 7.11
C THR A 172 -5.33 5.03 5.92
#